data_c2d3c74c7c755e7dcbff203161cb3755
#
_entry.id   c2d3c74c7c755e7dcbff203161cb3755
#
_cell.length_a   1.000
_cell.length_b   1.000
_cell.length_c   1.000
_cell.angle_alpha   90.00
_cell.angle_beta   90.00
_cell.angle_gamma   90.00
#
_symmetry.space_group_name_H-M   'P 1'
#
loop_
_entity.id
_entity.type
_entity.pdbx_description
1 polymer ?
#
loop_
_entity_poly.entity_id
_entity_poly.type
_entity_poly.pdbx_seq_one_letter_code
_entity_poly.pdbx_strand_id
1 'polypeptide(L)'
;MNRKSAIPPCLPLLALAALACNSCGSFAANARKSAEHPPQASSPLDGGLGMAMATLRATALATVRQPVTTLRTGGALAWNRSREFIRANISLADLPQQPPPYAPGSEAFERALERKGIRKLAHGTVRARVDGPEFFPALQREVAAARETIDTQIFIFDNDDTGVKCADALRARSRDVRVRVLFDDLGTTFAHTAAPDTPGPNGFSPPANIARYLENGSRVQVRRILNPWLVSDHTKLIVIDHRTAFLGGMNLGREYRSEWHDLMVQVEGPVVGLLQREFNRSWRKAGPLGDLALLRSPARRRLPPGGGPLLRLMRTDPAEGRYDILNATRLAICASRKRIWIENPYFANDEIADDLVAAARRGVDVRVILPSRSDSGIMDAGNHATARQLMAAGIRVLRYPRMTHLKAMICDDWATFGSANLDTLSLRINRELNLASNSPEVVRELERRIFLPDFRRSRPFRPSETDGTFNSLAESIADHL
;
A
#
# COMPACT_ATOMS: atom_id res chain seq x y z
N MET A 1 36.15 8.46 4.34
CA MET A 1 35.71 9.57 5.20
C MET A 1 35.02 10.61 4.33
N ASN A 2 33.73 10.48 4.09
CA ASN A 2 32.95 11.53 3.43
C ASN A 2 31.89 11.99 4.43
N ARG A 3 32.05 13.24 4.87
CA ARG A 3 31.05 13.91 5.73
C ARG A 3 29.79 14.15 4.87
N LYS A 4 28.72 13.42 5.17
CA LYS A 4 27.38 13.82 4.70
C LYS A 4 27.04 15.16 5.34
N SER A 5 26.81 16.19 4.53
CA SER A 5 26.38 17.50 4.97
C SER A 5 25.01 17.39 5.63
N ALA A 6 24.95 17.59 6.93
CA ALA A 6 23.69 17.62 7.67
C ALA A 6 22.88 18.84 7.19
N ILE A 7 21.75 18.57 6.56
CA ILE A 7 20.72 19.60 6.30
C ILE A 7 20.07 19.92 7.66
N PRO A 8 19.93 21.20 8.03
CA PRO A 8 19.40 21.57 9.33
C PRO A 8 17.96 21.12 9.51
N PRO A 9 17.51 20.81 10.76
CA PRO A 9 16.22 20.17 11.06
C PRO A 9 14.97 21.04 10.79
N CYS A 10 15.11 22.14 10.11
CA CYS A 10 14.05 23.12 9.83
C CYS A 10 13.63 23.21 8.37
N LEU A 11 13.88 22.17 7.52
CA LEU A 11 13.15 22.15 6.25
C LEU A 11 11.66 21.87 6.56
N PRO A 12 10.77 22.77 6.11
CA PRO A 12 9.40 22.79 6.62
C PRO A 12 8.66 21.51 6.26
N LEU A 13 7.75 21.09 7.15
CA LEU A 13 6.69 20.10 6.94
C LEU A 13 6.06 20.14 5.52
N LEU A 14 6.18 21.25 4.83
CA LEU A 14 5.72 21.54 3.48
C LEU A 14 6.46 20.77 2.37
N ALA A 15 7.78 20.58 2.50
CA ALA A 15 8.54 19.81 1.50
C ALA A 15 8.21 18.32 1.59
N LEU A 16 7.91 17.83 2.80
CA LEU A 16 7.49 16.45 3.01
C LEU A 16 6.04 16.18 2.62
N ALA A 17 5.19 17.18 2.68
CA ALA A 17 3.84 17.11 2.14
C ALA A 17 3.85 16.90 0.62
N ALA A 18 4.73 17.62 -0.08
CA ALA A 18 4.96 17.43 -1.51
C ALA A 18 5.51 16.04 -1.85
N LEU A 19 6.34 15.49 -0.98
CA LEU A 19 7.01 14.21 -1.15
C LEU A 19 6.11 13.01 -0.80
N ALA A 20 5.25 13.13 0.21
CA ALA A 20 4.26 12.09 0.53
C ALA A 20 3.23 11.89 -0.60
N CYS A 21 2.96 12.92 -1.39
CA CYS A 21 2.07 12.82 -2.54
C CYS A 21 2.75 12.24 -3.79
N ASN A 22 4.07 12.30 -3.89
CA ASN A 22 4.82 11.70 -5.00
C ASN A 22 4.93 10.17 -4.93
N SER A 23 4.64 9.54 -3.80
CA SER A 23 4.46 8.08 -3.72
C SER A 23 3.20 7.58 -4.43
N CYS A 24 2.34 8.50 -4.88
CA CYS A 24 1.15 8.27 -5.71
C CYS A 24 1.42 8.89 -7.10
N GLY A 25 2.37 8.38 -7.75
CA GLY A 25 2.59 8.20 -9.16
C GLY A 25 2.24 9.21 -10.22
N SER A 26 2.07 10.48 -10.02
CA SER A 26 1.70 11.34 -11.14
C SER A 26 2.37 12.70 -11.25
N PHE A 27 3.12 13.13 -10.25
CA PHE A 27 3.65 14.51 -10.25
C PHE A 27 4.86 14.74 -11.16
N ALA A 28 5.74 13.76 -11.33
CA ALA A 28 6.97 13.95 -12.12
C ALA A 28 6.80 13.67 -13.62
N ALA A 29 5.82 12.87 -14.03
CA ALA A 29 5.55 12.59 -15.43
C ALA A 29 4.92 13.80 -16.17
N ASN A 30 4.14 14.61 -15.48
CA ASN A 30 3.43 15.75 -16.06
C ASN A 30 4.33 16.93 -16.45
N ALA A 31 5.48 17.13 -15.81
CA ALA A 31 6.38 18.24 -16.16
C ALA A 31 6.99 18.12 -17.57
N ARG A 32 7.04 16.92 -18.15
CA ARG A 32 7.56 16.72 -19.52
C ARG A 32 6.47 16.59 -20.60
N LYS A 33 5.23 16.23 -20.24
CA LYS A 33 4.10 16.07 -21.20
C LYS A 33 3.28 17.36 -21.42
N SER A 34 3.44 18.39 -20.58
CA SER A 34 2.74 19.67 -20.69
C SER A 34 3.02 20.48 -21.95
N ALA A 35 3.97 20.06 -22.80
CA ALA A 35 4.35 20.79 -24.02
C ALA A 35 3.43 20.49 -25.24
N GLU A 36 2.56 19.48 -25.18
CA GLU A 36 1.81 19.04 -26.37
C GLU A 36 0.27 19.07 -26.24
N HIS A 37 -0.27 19.49 -25.09
CA HIS A 37 -1.73 19.55 -24.88
C HIS A 37 -2.17 20.95 -24.45
N PRO A 38 -3.37 21.44 -24.87
CA PRO A 38 -3.88 22.72 -24.42
C PRO A 38 -4.02 22.74 -22.90
N PRO A 39 -3.79 23.91 -22.26
CA PRO A 39 -3.76 23.98 -20.81
C PRO A 39 -5.13 23.55 -20.24
N GLN A 40 -5.14 22.37 -19.61
CA GLN A 40 -6.21 22.02 -18.68
C GLN A 40 -6.13 23.01 -17.52
N ALA A 41 -7.31 23.45 -17.03
CA ALA A 41 -7.39 24.40 -15.94
C ALA A 41 -6.45 23.96 -14.80
N SER A 42 -5.50 24.83 -14.47
CA SER A 42 -4.53 24.59 -13.38
C SER A 42 -5.27 24.18 -12.12
N SER A 43 -4.92 22.99 -11.59
CA SER A 43 -5.45 22.56 -10.30
C SER A 43 -5.03 23.58 -9.23
N PRO A 44 -5.91 23.94 -8.27
CA PRO A 44 -5.52 24.80 -7.14
C PRO A 44 -4.34 24.26 -6.32
N LEU A 45 -3.83 23.07 -6.66
CA LEU A 45 -2.69 22.41 -6.02
C LEU A 45 -1.38 22.56 -6.81
N ASP A 46 -1.37 23.27 -7.95
CA ASP A 46 -0.20 23.47 -8.80
C ASP A 46 0.82 24.46 -8.21
N GLY A 47 1.22 24.23 -6.98
CA GLY A 47 2.28 25.00 -6.33
C GLY A 47 2.42 24.67 -4.86
N GLY A 48 3.61 24.88 -4.30
CA GLY A 48 3.90 24.62 -2.89
C GLY A 48 2.90 25.31 -1.92
N LEU A 49 2.36 26.48 -2.30
CA LEU A 49 1.35 27.20 -1.53
C LEU A 49 -0.01 26.47 -1.54
N GLY A 50 -0.44 25.95 -2.69
CA GLY A 50 -1.68 25.18 -2.81
C GLY A 50 -1.64 23.90 -1.97
N MET A 51 -0.52 23.21 -2.01
CA MET A 51 -0.26 22.00 -1.20
C MET A 51 -0.27 22.34 0.31
N ALA A 52 0.37 23.45 0.71
CA ALA A 52 0.38 23.92 2.09
C ALA A 52 -1.05 24.20 2.59
N MET A 53 -1.84 24.89 1.80
CA MET A 53 -3.23 25.20 2.12
C MET A 53 -4.11 23.94 2.20
N ALA A 54 -3.92 22.98 1.29
CA ALA A 54 -4.61 21.70 1.33
C ALA A 54 -4.25 20.91 2.61
N THR A 55 -2.97 20.88 2.99
CA THR A 55 -2.49 20.25 4.23
C THR A 55 -3.11 20.89 5.48
N LEU A 56 -3.06 22.21 5.56
CA LEU A 56 -3.65 22.95 6.69
C LEU A 56 -5.15 22.70 6.78
N ARG A 57 -5.86 22.74 5.66
CA ARG A 57 -7.30 22.47 5.62
C ARG A 57 -7.62 21.02 6.03
N ALA A 58 -6.92 20.04 5.47
CA ALA A 58 -7.13 18.63 5.80
C ALA A 58 -6.83 18.36 7.28
N THR A 59 -5.73 18.91 7.81
CA THR A 59 -5.36 18.76 9.22
C THR A 59 -6.34 19.48 10.14
N ALA A 60 -6.78 20.69 9.80
CA ALA A 60 -7.78 21.43 10.58
C ALA A 60 -9.12 20.68 10.66
N LEU A 61 -9.64 20.20 9.52
CA LEU A 61 -10.85 19.38 9.48
C LEU A 61 -10.71 18.07 10.24
N ALA A 62 -9.55 17.41 10.12
CA ALA A 62 -9.24 16.20 10.88
C ALA A 62 -9.17 16.48 12.38
N THR A 63 -8.57 17.59 12.80
CA THR A 63 -8.47 17.98 14.22
C THR A 63 -9.84 18.18 14.85
N VAL A 64 -10.79 18.78 14.14
CA VAL A 64 -12.16 18.96 14.64
C VAL A 64 -12.90 17.62 14.81
N ARG A 65 -12.79 16.72 13.83
CA ARG A 65 -13.54 15.45 13.82
C ARG A 65 -12.80 14.31 14.52
N GLN A 66 -11.48 14.32 14.47
CA GLN A 66 -10.61 13.22 14.92
C GLN A 66 -9.43 13.76 15.75
N PRO A 67 -9.69 14.50 16.85
CA PRO A 67 -8.62 15.18 17.62
C PRO A 67 -7.59 14.18 18.17
N VAL A 68 -8.05 13.05 18.70
CA VAL A 68 -7.15 12.03 19.28
C VAL A 68 -6.31 11.37 18.18
N THR A 69 -6.93 11.05 17.04
CA THR A 69 -6.21 10.50 15.87
C THR A 69 -5.19 11.50 15.35
N THR A 70 -5.56 12.77 15.18
CA THR A 70 -4.65 13.81 14.66
C THR A 70 -3.45 13.99 15.59
N LEU A 71 -3.66 14.07 16.91
CA LEU A 71 -2.59 14.18 17.88
C LEU A 71 -1.65 12.96 17.87
N ARG A 72 -2.22 11.75 17.89
CA ARG A 72 -1.44 10.50 17.88
C ARG A 72 -0.66 10.33 16.58
N THR A 73 -1.25 10.68 15.45
CA THR A 73 -0.57 10.64 14.14
C THR A 73 0.61 11.61 14.12
N GLY A 74 0.42 12.86 14.59
CA GLY A 74 1.51 13.84 14.69
C GLY A 74 2.63 13.38 15.61
N GLY A 75 2.29 12.81 16.76
CA GLY A 75 3.27 12.24 17.71
C GLY A 75 4.04 11.04 17.09
N ALA A 76 3.34 10.16 16.37
CA ALA A 76 3.97 9.03 15.69
C ALA A 76 4.92 9.48 14.57
N LEU A 77 4.54 10.50 13.80
CA LEU A 77 5.41 11.11 12.78
C LEU A 77 6.67 11.71 13.39
N ALA A 78 6.52 12.50 14.45
CA ALA A 78 7.65 13.10 15.16
C ALA A 78 8.60 12.02 15.72
N TRP A 79 8.04 10.97 16.32
CA TRP A 79 8.81 9.83 16.84
C TRP A 79 9.55 9.07 15.75
N ASN A 80 8.89 8.75 14.65
CA ASN A 80 9.53 8.03 13.54
C ASN A 80 10.69 8.85 12.95
N ARG A 81 10.54 10.17 12.80
CA ARG A 81 11.61 11.05 12.35
C ARG A 81 12.79 11.13 13.32
N SER A 82 12.51 11.29 14.60
CA SER A 82 13.56 11.30 15.62
C SER A 82 14.34 9.99 15.61
N ARG A 83 13.66 8.88 15.42
CA ARG A 83 14.28 7.56 15.32
C ARG A 83 15.16 7.41 14.08
N GLU A 84 14.72 7.87 12.92
CA GLU A 84 15.51 7.85 11.68
C GLU A 84 16.76 8.72 11.82
N PHE A 85 16.63 9.92 12.40
CA PHE A 85 17.76 10.79 12.69
C PHE A 85 18.78 10.12 13.63
N ILE A 86 18.30 9.47 14.70
CA ILE A 86 19.15 8.73 15.65
C ILE A 86 19.85 7.59 14.93
N ARG A 87 19.12 6.82 14.09
CA ARG A 87 19.68 5.68 13.37
C ARG A 87 20.74 6.09 12.34
N ALA A 88 20.54 7.18 11.62
CA ALA A 88 21.53 7.71 10.68
C ALA A 88 22.86 8.07 11.35
N ASN A 89 22.84 8.30 12.66
CA ASN A 89 23.99 8.68 13.47
C ASN A 89 24.57 7.55 14.36
N ILE A 90 23.89 6.39 14.43
CA ILE A 90 24.36 5.21 15.18
C ILE A 90 24.83 4.16 14.20
N SER A 91 26.06 3.68 14.41
CA SER A 91 26.66 2.63 13.58
C SER A 91 25.83 1.34 13.61
N LEU A 92 25.70 0.69 12.45
CA LEU A 92 24.93 -0.55 12.18
C LEU A 92 25.47 -1.81 12.90
N ALA A 93 26.28 -1.65 13.96
CA ALA A 93 26.90 -2.76 14.68
C ALA A 93 25.94 -3.67 15.47
N ASP A 94 24.67 -3.27 15.64
CA ASP A 94 23.73 -3.90 16.58
C ASP A 94 22.59 -4.71 15.94
N LEU A 95 22.70 -5.11 14.68
CA LEU A 95 21.75 -6.08 14.13
C LEU A 95 22.05 -7.47 14.72
N PRO A 96 21.03 -8.20 15.22
CA PRO A 96 21.25 -9.55 15.74
C PRO A 96 21.85 -10.41 14.64
N GLN A 97 23.13 -10.75 14.77
CA GLN A 97 23.88 -11.54 13.77
C GLN A 97 23.41 -13.00 13.69
N GLN A 98 22.67 -13.47 14.69
CA GLN A 98 22.17 -14.84 14.71
C GLN A 98 20.66 -14.88 14.43
N PRO A 99 20.25 -15.68 13.44
CA PRO A 99 18.85 -15.87 13.16
C PRO A 99 18.15 -16.55 14.35
N PRO A 100 16.86 -16.21 14.62
CA PRO A 100 16.12 -16.87 15.68
C PRO A 100 16.04 -18.39 15.47
N PRO A 101 15.85 -19.21 16.53
CA PRO A 101 15.89 -20.69 16.43
C PRO A 101 14.67 -21.31 15.72
N TYR A 102 13.91 -20.54 14.99
CA TYR A 102 12.72 -20.98 14.23
C TYR A 102 12.74 -20.39 12.82
N ALA A 103 12.18 -21.14 11.86
CA ALA A 103 12.02 -20.68 10.48
C ALA A 103 10.63 -20.09 10.23
N PRO A 104 10.47 -19.17 9.25
CA PRO A 104 9.16 -18.71 8.80
C PRO A 104 8.26 -19.87 8.40
N GLY A 105 6.98 -19.80 8.80
CA GLY A 105 6.00 -20.85 8.58
C GLY A 105 5.92 -21.90 9.70
N SER A 106 6.92 -21.98 10.58
CA SER A 106 6.85 -22.88 11.73
C SER A 106 5.87 -22.37 12.80
N GLU A 107 5.35 -23.28 13.62
CA GLU A 107 4.49 -22.92 14.75
C GLU A 107 5.20 -21.97 15.76
N ALA A 108 6.51 -22.19 15.96
CA ALA A 108 7.30 -21.31 16.81
C ALA A 108 7.43 -19.88 16.27
N PHE A 109 7.49 -19.72 14.93
CA PHE A 109 7.44 -18.45 14.27
C PHE A 109 6.06 -17.76 14.44
N GLU A 110 4.98 -18.52 14.27
CA GLU A 110 3.62 -18.00 14.47
C GLU A 110 3.41 -17.51 15.94
N ARG A 111 3.90 -18.30 16.93
CA ARG A 111 3.92 -17.85 18.33
C ARG A 111 4.78 -16.60 18.56
N ALA A 112 5.87 -16.44 17.81
CA ALA A 112 6.69 -15.22 17.90
C ALA A 112 5.95 -13.99 17.38
N LEU A 113 5.18 -14.12 16.29
CA LEU A 113 4.27 -13.05 15.80
C LEU A 113 3.21 -12.68 16.87
N GLU A 114 2.63 -13.67 17.53
CA GLU A 114 1.64 -13.45 18.58
C GLU A 114 2.23 -12.72 19.81
N ARG A 115 3.47 -13.05 20.20
CA ARG A 115 4.20 -12.33 21.27
C ARG A 115 4.45 -10.85 20.90
N LYS A 116 4.62 -10.56 19.61
CA LYS A 116 4.71 -9.18 19.08
C LYS A 116 3.34 -8.48 18.99
N GLY A 117 2.26 -9.12 19.44
CA GLY A 117 0.90 -8.56 19.43
C GLY A 117 0.17 -8.72 18.11
N ILE A 118 0.71 -9.46 17.14
CA ILE A 118 0.10 -9.71 15.83
C ILE A 118 -0.77 -10.97 15.93
N ARG A 119 -1.99 -10.84 16.48
CA ARG A 119 -2.84 -11.96 16.93
C ARG A 119 -4.10 -12.19 16.12
N LYS A 120 -4.39 -11.37 15.08
CA LYS A 120 -5.64 -11.50 14.32
C LYS A 120 -5.52 -12.61 13.28
N LEU A 121 -6.09 -13.76 13.59
CA LEU A 121 -6.09 -14.96 12.76
C LEU A 121 -7.52 -15.41 12.46
N ALA A 122 -7.76 -15.89 11.26
CA ALA A 122 -8.98 -16.59 10.88
C ALA A 122 -8.74 -17.46 9.65
N HIS A 123 -9.54 -18.53 9.51
CA HIS A 123 -9.52 -19.36 8.32
C HIS A 123 -10.11 -18.64 7.10
N GLY A 124 -9.65 -19.01 5.91
CA GLY A 124 -10.21 -18.53 4.65
C GLY A 124 -9.47 -19.09 3.45
N THR A 125 -10.15 -19.15 2.33
CA THR A 125 -9.53 -19.46 1.04
C THR A 125 -8.85 -18.24 0.46
N VAL A 126 -7.84 -18.46 -0.38
CA VAL A 126 -7.08 -17.41 -1.08
C VAL A 126 -7.05 -17.75 -2.56
N ARG A 127 -7.45 -16.79 -3.39
CA ARG A 127 -7.33 -16.88 -4.84
C ARG A 127 -6.68 -15.62 -5.39
N ALA A 128 -5.52 -15.75 -5.99
CA ALA A 128 -4.85 -14.65 -6.66
C ALA A 128 -5.65 -14.18 -7.89
N ARG A 129 -5.81 -12.87 -8.03
CA ARG A 129 -6.33 -12.16 -9.20
C ARG A 129 -5.20 -11.28 -9.72
N VAL A 130 -4.46 -11.83 -10.66
CA VAL A 130 -3.29 -11.17 -11.22
C VAL A 130 -3.74 -10.27 -12.36
N ASP A 131 -3.34 -9.03 -12.32
CA ASP A 131 -3.69 -7.98 -13.28
C ASP A 131 -5.20 -7.65 -13.37
N GLY A 132 -5.50 -6.54 -13.98
CA GLY A 132 -6.88 -6.07 -14.15
C GLY A 132 -7.80 -7.02 -14.90
N PRO A 133 -7.35 -7.72 -15.97
CA PRO A 133 -8.20 -8.69 -16.68
C PRO A 133 -8.75 -9.83 -15.82
N GLU A 134 -8.09 -10.18 -14.71
CA GLU A 134 -8.63 -11.15 -13.75
C GLU A 134 -9.44 -10.51 -12.63
N PHE A 135 -9.00 -9.36 -12.14
CA PHE A 135 -9.63 -8.69 -11.00
C PHE A 135 -10.97 -8.04 -11.37
N PHE A 136 -11.00 -7.15 -12.37
CA PHE A 136 -12.20 -6.36 -12.63
C PHE A 136 -13.41 -7.20 -13.04
N PRO A 137 -13.30 -8.25 -13.89
CA PRO A 137 -14.42 -9.14 -14.15
C PRO A 137 -14.85 -9.94 -12.92
N ALA A 138 -13.92 -10.35 -12.04
CA ALA A 138 -14.27 -11.03 -10.80
C ALA A 138 -15.03 -10.09 -9.85
N LEU A 139 -14.57 -8.86 -9.69
CA LEU A 139 -15.25 -7.83 -8.91
C LEU A 139 -16.66 -7.55 -9.46
N GLN A 140 -16.79 -7.38 -10.78
CA GLN A 140 -18.09 -7.12 -11.42
C GLN A 140 -19.09 -8.25 -11.17
N ARG A 141 -18.66 -9.52 -11.24
CA ARG A 141 -19.51 -10.67 -10.94
C ARG A 141 -20.00 -10.66 -9.48
N GLU A 142 -19.11 -10.44 -8.53
CA GLU A 142 -19.47 -10.42 -7.11
C GLU A 142 -20.38 -9.22 -6.80
N VAL A 143 -20.10 -8.05 -7.37
CA VAL A 143 -20.96 -6.85 -7.24
C VAL A 143 -22.35 -7.13 -7.83
N ALA A 144 -22.45 -7.71 -9.02
CA ALA A 144 -23.72 -8.03 -9.65
C ALA A 144 -24.54 -9.07 -8.84
N ALA A 145 -23.85 -10.03 -8.20
CA ALA A 145 -24.46 -11.08 -7.39
C ALA A 145 -24.76 -10.68 -5.94
N ALA A 146 -24.36 -9.48 -5.50
CA ALA A 146 -24.55 -9.02 -4.13
C ALA A 146 -26.02 -9.00 -3.72
N ARG A 147 -26.32 -9.45 -2.49
CA ARG A 147 -27.69 -9.58 -1.94
C ARG A 147 -27.94 -8.71 -0.72
N GLU A 148 -26.90 -8.30 0.01
CA GLU A 148 -27.04 -7.57 1.27
C GLU A 148 -26.21 -6.29 1.29
N THR A 149 -24.90 -6.39 1.04
CA THR A 149 -23.98 -5.27 1.24
C THR A 149 -22.80 -5.28 0.27
N ILE A 150 -22.38 -4.07 -0.14
CA ILE A 150 -21.11 -3.83 -0.83
C ILE A 150 -20.40 -2.74 -0.06
N ASP A 151 -19.26 -3.05 0.51
CA ASP A 151 -18.42 -2.15 1.31
C ASP A 151 -17.06 -1.99 0.64
N THR A 152 -16.78 -0.82 0.08
CA THR A 152 -15.56 -0.51 -0.65
C THR A 152 -14.73 0.51 0.13
N GLN A 153 -13.50 0.15 0.53
CA GLN A 153 -12.47 1.06 1.01
C GLN A 153 -11.33 1.04 0.01
N ILE A 154 -11.00 2.18 -0.55
CA ILE A 154 -10.01 2.28 -1.61
C ILE A 154 -9.15 3.54 -1.44
N PHE A 155 -7.87 3.48 -1.79
CA PHE A 155 -7.01 4.64 -1.75
C PHE A 155 -7.35 5.62 -2.88
N ILE A 156 -7.44 5.13 -4.12
CA ILE A 156 -7.84 5.91 -5.29
C ILE A 156 -9.13 5.33 -5.88
N PHE A 157 -10.17 6.14 -5.90
CA PHE A 157 -11.34 5.91 -6.74
C PHE A 157 -11.25 6.91 -7.89
N ASP A 158 -10.78 6.44 -9.05
CA ASP A 158 -10.52 7.33 -10.17
C ASP A 158 -11.82 7.81 -10.85
N ASN A 159 -11.73 8.91 -11.60
CA ASN A 159 -12.81 9.44 -12.41
C ASN A 159 -12.67 9.10 -13.90
N ASP A 160 -11.72 8.21 -14.23
CA ASP A 160 -11.55 7.69 -15.59
C ASP A 160 -12.67 6.72 -15.99
N ASP A 161 -12.62 6.17 -17.22
CA ASP A 161 -13.65 5.25 -17.72
C ASP A 161 -13.77 3.96 -16.92
N THR A 162 -12.70 3.50 -16.31
CA THR A 162 -12.68 2.30 -15.46
C THR A 162 -13.30 2.59 -14.08
N GLY A 163 -12.89 3.70 -13.46
CA GLY A 163 -13.48 4.15 -12.21
C GLY A 163 -14.97 4.45 -12.35
N VAL A 164 -15.36 5.17 -13.42
CA VAL A 164 -16.77 5.46 -13.72
C VAL A 164 -17.58 4.18 -13.95
N LYS A 165 -17.05 3.20 -14.69
CA LYS A 165 -17.71 1.90 -14.86
C LYS A 165 -17.91 1.15 -13.54
N CYS A 166 -16.94 1.22 -12.63
CA CYS A 166 -17.10 0.67 -11.27
C CYS A 166 -18.17 1.45 -10.48
N ALA A 167 -18.16 2.78 -10.58
CA ALA A 167 -19.17 3.63 -9.92
C ALA A 167 -20.59 3.32 -10.42
N ASP A 168 -20.77 3.13 -11.72
CA ASP A 168 -22.07 2.79 -12.30
C ASP A 168 -22.60 1.46 -11.81
N ALA A 169 -21.73 0.45 -11.70
CA ALA A 169 -22.11 -0.86 -11.12
C ALA A 169 -22.55 -0.72 -9.66
N LEU A 170 -21.84 0.06 -8.84
CA LEU A 170 -22.20 0.33 -7.44
C LEU A 170 -23.50 1.11 -7.33
N ARG A 171 -23.71 2.14 -8.16
CA ARG A 171 -24.94 2.94 -8.21
C ARG A 171 -26.15 2.09 -8.59
N ALA A 172 -26.02 1.24 -9.61
CA ALA A 172 -27.08 0.32 -10.03
C ALA A 172 -27.47 -0.61 -8.88
N ARG A 173 -26.47 -1.23 -8.21
CA ARG A 173 -26.73 -2.15 -7.10
C ARG A 173 -27.27 -1.47 -5.84
N SER A 174 -27.00 -0.19 -5.64
CA SER A 174 -27.47 0.56 -4.47
C SER A 174 -29.00 0.65 -4.36
N ARG A 175 -29.74 0.28 -5.39
CA ARG A 175 -31.21 0.20 -5.38
C ARG A 175 -31.71 -0.97 -4.51
N ASP A 176 -30.95 -2.08 -4.50
CA ASP A 176 -31.34 -3.36 -3.91
C ASP A 176 -30.55 -3.70 -2.66
N VAL A 177 -29.27 -3.27 -2.58
CA VAL A 177 -28.37 -3.60 -1.48
C VAL A 177 -27.76 -2.35 -0.87
N ARG A 178 -27.27 -2.45 0.36
CA ARG A 178 -26.56 -1.34 1.00
C ARG A 178 -25.17 -1.20 0.40
N VAL A 179 -24.87 -0.05 -0.20
CA VAL A 179 -23.55 0.27 -0.78
C VAL A 179 -22.90 1.39 0.01
N ARG A 180 -21.69 1.14 0.52
CA ARG A 180 -20.85 2.11 1.21
C ARG A 180 -19.50 2.21 0.51
N VAL A 181 -19.09 3.43 0.18
CA VAL A 181 -17.81 3.73 -0.45
C VAL A 181 -17.01 4.66 0.45
N LEU A 182 -15.82 4.24 0.80
CA LEU A 182 -14.87 4.97 1.60
C LEU A 182 -13.58 5.10 0.80
N PHE A 183 -13.14 6.31 0.52
CA PHE A 183 -11.87 6.53 -0.17
C PHE A 183 -11.02 7.59 0.53
N ASP A 184 -9.71 7.52 0.25
CA ASP A 184 -8.76 8.51 0.71
C ASP A 184 -8.97 9.81 -0.06
N ASP A 185 -9.21 10.91 0.66
CA ASP A 185 -9.55 12.20 0.04
C ASP A 185 -8.37 12.76 -0.76
N LEU A 186 -7.16 12.61 -0.21
CA LEU A 186 -5.94 13.12 -0.82
C LEU A 186 -5.55 12.31 -2.05
N GLY A 187 -5.45 10.99 -1.91
CA GLY A 187 -5.07 10.08 -3.00
C GLY A 187 -6.03 10.17 -4.18
N THR A 188 -7.34 10.16 -3.93
CA THR A 188 -8.36 10.29 -4.98
C THR A 188 -8.33 11.67 -5.65
N THR A 189 -8.12 12.76 -4.88
CA THR A 189 -8.05 14.11 -5.47
C THR A 189 -6.84 14.27 -6.37
N PHE A 190 -5.68 13.71 -5.99
CA PHE A 190 -4.48 13.79 -6.83
C PHE A 190 -4.59 12.94 -8.10
N ALA A 191 -5.15 11.74 -8.02
CA ALA A 191 -5.33 10.89 -9.19
C ALA A 191 -6.15 11.57 -10.29
N HIS A 192 -7.18 12.31 -9.94
CA HIS A 192 -8.02 13.04 -10.91
C HIS A 192 -7.28 14.15 -11.68
N THR A 193 -6.10 14.55 -11.22
CA THR A 193 -5.26 15.55 -11.91
C THR A 193 -4.24 14.91 -12.86
N ALA A 194 -4.06 13.60 -12.80
CA ALA A 194 -3.11 12.87 -13.64
C ALA A 194 -3.78 12.40 -14.94
N ALA A 195 -3.09 12.57 -16.06
CA ALA A 195 -3.51 11.95 -17.30
C ALA A 195 -3.06 10.48 -17.33
N PRO A 196 -3.94 9.53 -17.68
CA PRO A 196 -3.56 8.13 -17.84
C PRO A 196 -2.53 7.96 -18.98
N ASP A 197 -1.68 6.94 -18.87
CA ASP A 197 -0.65 6.66 -19.88
C ASP A 197 -1.26 6.24 -21.23
N THR A 198 -2.45 5.66 -21.21
CA THR A 198 -3.21 5.28 -22.41
C THR A 198 -4.40 6.21 -22.65
N PRO A 199 -4.73 6.55 -23.91
CA PRO A 199 -5.86 7.42 -24.20
C PRO A 199 -7.19 6.79 -23.77
N GLY A 200 -8.09 7.62 -23.25
CA GLY A 200 -9.45 7.24 -22.93
C GLY A 200 -10.28 6.84 -24.14
N PRO A 201 -11.44 6.17 -23.93
CA PRO A 201 -12.39 5.94 -25.01
C PRO A 201 -12.82 7.24 -25.66
N ASN A 202 -13.00 7.22 -27.00
CA ASN A 202 -13.49 8.40 -27.74
C ASN A 202 -14.81 8.88 -27.15
N GLY A 203 -14.93 10.20 -26.91
CA GLY A 203 -16.14 10.82 -26.36
C GLY A 203 -16.35 10.63 -24.85
N PHE A 204 -15.43 9.97 -24.14
CA PHE A 204 -15.52 9.89 -22.69
C PHE A 204 -15.19 11.25 -22.04
N SER A 205 -16.05 11.68 -21.14
CA SER A 205 -15.83 12.88 -20.32
C SER A 205 -15.88 12.49 -18.84
N PRO A 206 -14.78 12.67 -18.10
CA PRO A 206 -14.72 12.31 -16.70
C PRO A 206 -15.60 13.21 -15.85
N PRO A 207 -16.33 12.69 -14.83
CA PRO A 207 -17.04 13.52 -13.89
C PRO A 207 -16.04 14.34 -13.06
N ALA A 208 -16.35 15.62 -12.84
CA ALA A 208 -15.49 16.51 -12.06
C ALA A 208 -15.33 16.09 -10.59
N ASN A 209 -16.24 15.26 -10.06
CA ASN A 209 -16.20 14.80 -8.67
C ASN A 209 -16.85 13.41 -8.56
N ILE A 210 -16.03 12.41 -8.37
CA ILE A 210 -16.49 11.01 -8.31
C ILE A 210 -17.40 10.74 -7.09
N ALA A 211 -17.20 11.43 -5.95
CA ALA A 211 -18.08 11.26 -4.79
C ALA A 211 -19.49 11.71 -5.10
N ARG A 212 -19.65 12.91 -5.68
CA ARG A 212 -20.96 13.40 -6.12
C ARG A 212 -21.58 12.53 -7.21
N TYR A 213 -20.74 12.02 -8.12
CA TYR A 213 -21.20 11.08 -9.15
C TYR A 213 -21.77 9.80 -8.54
N LEU A 214 -21.10 9.25 -7.54
CA LEU A 214 -21.58 8.07 -6.81
C LEU A 214 -22.90 8.32 -6.09
N GLU A 215 -23.08 9.48 -5.45
CA GLU A 215 -24.26 9.81 -4.63
C GLU A 215 -25.47 10.28 -5.44
N ASN A 216 -25.24 11.12 -6.46
CA ASN A 216 -26.35 11.76 -7.21
C ASN A 216 -27.22 10.72 -7.93
N GLY A 217 -28.52 10.69 -7.57
CA GLY A 217 -29.50 9.77 -8.16
C GLY A 217 -29.29 8.29 -7.79
N SER A 218 -28.56 8.01 -6.70
CA SER A 218 -28.35 6.67 -6.18
C SER A 218 -28.55 6.62 -4.65
N ARG A 219 -28.44 5.42 -4.06
CA ARG A 219 -28.43 5.20 -2.61
C ARG A 219 -27.03 4.87 -2.07
N VAL A 220 -26.00 5.12 -2.84
CA VAL A 220 -24.60 4.91 -2.41
C VAL A 220 -24.27 5.90 -1.29
N GLN A 221 -23.74 5.40 -0.21
CA GLN A 221 -23.23 6.23 0.88
C GLN A 221 -21.73 6.41 0.69
N VAL A 222 -21.28 7.66 0.58
CA VAL A 222 -19.86 7.98 0.40
C VAL A 222 -19.32 8.66 1.66
N ARG A 223 -18.11 8.26 2.05
CA ARG A 223 -17.29 8.96 3.04
C ARG A 223 -15.88 9.14 2.52
N ARG A 224 -15.25 10.21 2.97
CA ARG A 224 -13.85 10.50 2.67
C ARG A 224 -13.01 10.34 3.93
N ILE A 225 -11.87 9.69 3.81
CA ILE A 225 -10.90 9.60 4.89
C ILE A 225 -10.15 10.93 4.93
N LEU A 226 -10.16 11.56 6.10
CA LEU A 226 -9.38 12.77 6.34
C LEU A 226 -7.91 12.40 6.55
N ASN A 227 -7.02 13.21 5.99
CA ASN A 227 -5.58 12.98 5.97
C ASN A 227 -4.85 13.97 6.90
N PRO A 228 -4.96 13.84 8.26
CA PRO A 228 -4.19 14.70 9.15
C PRO A 228 -2.70 14.50 8.90
N TRP A 229 -1.96 15.60 8.78
CA TRP A 229 -0.53 15.57 8.49
C TRP A 229 -0.17 14.85 7.19
N LEU A 230 -1.10 14.80 6.22
CA LEU A 230 -1.00 14.09 4.94
C LEU A 230 -0.79 12.57 5.05
N VAL A 231 -1.11 11.99 6.18
CA VAL A 231 -1.06 10.53 6.34
C VAL A 231 -2.22 9.90 5.58
N SER A 232 -1.89 9.08 4.60
CA SER A 232 -2.86 8.42 3.73
C SER A 232 -3.37 7.10 4.31
N ASP A 233 -4.61 6.77 3.96
CA ASP A 233 -5.14 5.41 4.10
C ASP A 233 -4.94 4.66 2.78
N HIS A 234 -3.83 3.96 2.69
CA HIS A 234 -3.43 3.27 1.47
C HIS A 234 -4.06 1.87 1.35
N THR A 235 -5.09 1.58 2.14
CA THR A 235 -5.84 0.31 2.11
C THR A 235 -6.68 0.18 0.85
N LYS A 236 -6.68 -1.02 0.24
CA LYS A 236 -7.58 -1.42 -0.84
C LYS A 236 -8.31 -2.67 -0.37
N LEU A 237 -9.59 -2.50 -0.01
CA LEU A 237 -10.43 -3.54 0.57
C LEU A 237 -11.86 -3.40 0.07
N ILE A 238 -12.40 -4.45 -0.54
CA ILE A 238 -13.81 -4.51 -0.94
C ILE A 238 -14.41 -5.74 -0.28
N VAL A 239 -15.50 -5.57 0.47
CA VAL A 239 -16.20 -6.67 1.15
C VAL A 239 -17.63 -6.73 0.63
N ILE A 240 -18.07 -7.92 0.20
CA ILE A 240 -19.39 -8.15 -0.41
C ILE A 240 -20.10 -9.23 0.40
N ASP A 241 -21.32 -8.90 0.86
CA ASP A 241 -22.23 -9.79 1.61
C ASP A 241 -21.60 -10.45 2.83
N HIS A 242 -20.57 -9.85 3.43
CA HIS A 242 -19.80 -10.45 4.54
C HIS A 242 -19.21 -11.84 4.22
N ARG A 243 -19.22 -12.23 2.94
CA ARG A 243 -18.86 -13.55 2.43
C ARG A 243 -17.58 -13.55 1.61
N THR A 244 -17.46 -12.59 0.70
CA THR A 244 -16.30 -12.45 -0.19
C THR A 244 -15.61 -11.13 0.08
N ALA A 245 -14.29 -11.12 0.07
CA ALA A 245 -13.53 -9.86 0.08
C ALA A 245 -12.40 -9.89 -0.95
N PHE A 246 -12.07 -8.69 -1.44
CA PHE A 246 -10.88 -8.44 -2.25
C PHE A 246 -9.97 -7.50 -1.49
N LEU A 247 -8.67 -7.82 -1.44
CA LEU A 247 -7.63 -6.92 -0.92
C LEU A 247 -6.34 -7.06 -1.73
N GLY A 248 -5.52 -6.01 -1.78
CA GLY A 248 -4.27 -6.06 -2.55
C GLY A 248 -3.72 -4.67 -2.90
N GLY A 249 -3.08 -4.58 -4.07
CA GLY A 249 -2.43 -3.38 -4.56
C GLY A 249 -3.32 -2.48 -5.42
N MET A 250 -4.31 -3.05 -6.15
CA MET A 250 -5.06 -2.34 -7.19
C MET A 250 -6.04 -1.32 -6.63
N ASN A 251 -6.05 -0.13 -7.22
CA ASN A 251 -7.11 0.85 -7.09
C ASN A 251 -8.18 0.69 -8.19
N LEU A 252 -9.19 1.55 -8.20
CA LEU A 252 -10.25 1.55 -9.20
C LEU A 252 -9.95 2.62 -10.25
N GLY A 253 -9.07 2.30 -11.20
CA GLY A 253 -8.62 3.16 -12.27
C GLY A 253 -8.07 2.34 -13.45
N ARG A 254 -7.82 3.00 -14.57
CA ARG A 254 -7.43 2.39 -15.85
C ARG A 254 -6.05 1.76 -15.79
N GLU A 255 -5.09 2.39 -15.13
CA GLU A 255 -3.73 1.89 -14.98
C GLU A 255 -3.75 0.47 -14.40
N TYR A 256 -4.57 0.27 -13.36
CA TYR A 256 -4.73 -1.04 -12.69
C TYR A 256 -5.50 -2.04 -13.56
N ARG A 257 -6.35 -1.55 -14.48
CA ARG A 257 -7.11 -2.44 -15.37
C ARG A 257 -6.28 -2.97 -16.53
N SER A 258 -5.43 -2.15 -17.13
CA SER A 258 -4.82 -2.47 -18.43
C SER A 258 -3.32 -2.24 -18.53
N GLU A 259 -2.71 -1.43 -17.67
CA GLU A 259 -1.35 -0.94 -17.86
C GLU A 259 -0.35 -1.59 -16.90
N TRP A 260 -0.72 -1.71 -15.63
CA TRP A 260 0.17 -2.17 -14.59
C TRP A 260 0.04 -3.66 -14.30
N HIS A 261 1.15 -4.24 -13.85
CA HIS A 261 1.16 -5.57 -13.26
C HIS A 261 0.88 -5.45 -11.77
N ASP A 262 -0.18 -6.08 -11.28
CA ASP A 262 -0.57 -5.95 -9.86
C ASP A 262 -1.35 -7.18 -9.38
N LEU A 263 -1.58 -7.24 -8.09
CA LEU A 263 -2.28 -8.32 -7.40
C LEU A 263 -3.45 -7.80 -6.57
N MET A 264 -4.63 -8.35 -6.83
CA MET A 264 -5.71 -8.44 -5.84
C MET A 264 -5.87 -9.89 -5.41
N VAL A 265 -6.23 -10.11 -4.17
CA VAL A 265 -6.54 -11.43 -3.66
C VAL A 265 -8.00 -11.49 -3.27
N GLN A 266 -8.72 -12.43 -3.87
CA GLN A 266 -10.08 -12.78 -3.45
C GLN A 266 -10.02 -13.77 -2.30
N VAL A 267 -10.68 -13.47 -1.20
CA VAL A 267 -10.75 -14.33 -0.01
C VAL A 267 -12.19 -14.59 0.38
N GLU A 268 -12.44 -15.79 0.89
CA GLU A 268 -13.73 -16.20 1.41
C GLU A 268 -13.54 -16.92 2.76
N GLY A 269 -14.62 -17.06 3.53
CA GLY A 269 -14.60 -17.70 4.83
C GLY A 269 -14.46 -16.74 6.01
N PRO A 270 -14.19 -17.24 7.23
CA PRO A 270 -14.16 -16.45 8.47
C PRO A 270 -13.26 -15.22 8.46
N VAL A 271 -12.18 -15.22 7.67
CA VAL A 271 -11.27 -14.08 7.52
C VAL A 271 -11.98 -12.83 7.03
N VAL A 272 -13.05 -13.00 6.21
CA VAL A 272 -13.84 -11.86 5.72
C VAL A 272 -14.47 -11.10 6.88
N GLY A 273 -14.82 -11.77 7.97
CA GLY A 273 -15.32 -11.13 9.18
C GLY A 273 -14.25 -10.28 9.91
N LEU A 274 -12.94 -10.59 9.78
CA LEU A 274 -11.85 -9.72 10.25
C LEU A 274 -11.76 -8.48 9.37
N LEU A 275 -11.77 -8.65 8.05
CA LEU A 275 -11.69 -7.58 7.06
C LEU A 275 -12.90 -6.63 7.18
N GLN A 276 -14.09 -7.17 7.36
CA GLN A 276 -15.30 -6.39 7.60
C GLN A 276 -15.19 -5.50 8.85
N ARG A 277 -14.55 -5.99 9.91
CA ARG A 277 -14.32 -5.20 11.12
C ARG A 277 -13.36 -4.03 10.85
N GLU A 278 -12.32 -4.23 10.04
CA GLU A 278 -11.42 -3.14 9.65
C GLU A 278 -12.16 -2.09 8.82
N PHE A 279 -12.93 -2.50 7.80
CA PHE A 279 -13.79 -1.58 7.06
C PHE A 279 -14.73 -0.80 7.97
N ASN A 280 -15.48 -1.49 8.83
CA ASN A 280 -16.46 -0.85 9.72
C ASN A 280 -15.80 0.13 10.71
N ARG A 281 -14.56 -0.15 11.12
CA ARG A 281 -13.77 0.76 11.94
C ARG A 281 -13.43 2.05 11.18
N SER A 282 -12.88 1.92 9.97
CA SER A 282 -12.56 3.05 9.08
C SER A 282 -13.80 3.85 8.73
N TRP A 283 -14.90 3.16 8.39
CA TRP A 283 -16.18 3.78 8.09
C TRP A 283 -16.73 4.63 9.24
N ARG A 284 -16.69 4.11 10.47
CA ARG A 284 -17.15 4.85 11.65
C ARG A 284 -16.28 6.07 11.92
N LYS A 285 -14.96 5.91 11.83
CA LYS A 285 -13.98 6.99 12.04
C LYS A 285 -14.14 8.12 11.01
N ALA A 286 -14.41 7.79 9.76
CA ALA A 286 -14.68 8.76 8.69
C ALA A 286 -16.08 9.41 8.79
N GLY A 287 -16.91 8.99 9.74
CA GLY A 287 -18.25 9.55 9.96
C GLY A 287 -18.24 10.87 10.76
N PRO A 288 -19.43 11.46 10.97
CA PRO A 288 -19.56 12.75 11.63
C PRO A 288 -19.05 12.76 13.10
N LEU A 289 -19.12 11.62 13.78
CA LEU A 289 -18.65 11.50 15.17
C LEU A 289 -17.13 11.24 15.28
N GLY A 290 -16.42 10.99 14.15
CA GLY A 290 -14.98 10.82 14.14
C GLY A 290 -14.46 9.81 15.18
N ASP A 291 -13.51 10.22 16.00
CA ASP A 291 -12.93 9.40 17.07
C ASP A 291 -13.96 8.95 18.13
N LEU A 292 -14.96 9.76 18.40
CA LEU A 292 -16.02 9.43 19.37
C LEU A 292 -16.84 8.22 18.94
N ALA A 293 -16.95 7.97 17.63
CA ALA A 293 -17.64 6.79 17.11
C ALA A 293 -16.95 5.48 17.54
N LEU A 294 -15.67 5.52 17.93
CA LEU A 294 -14.90 4.36 18.35
C LEU A 294 -15.10 4.02 19.84
N LEU A 295 -15.61 4.95 20.66
CA LEU A 295 -15.93 4.71 22.08
C LEU A 295 -17.04 3.66 22.24
N ARG A 296 -17.96 3.57 21.29
CA ARG A 296 -18.99 2.54 21.23
C ARG A 296 -18.49 1.40 20.33
N SER A 297 -17.74 0.48 20.89
CA SER A 297 -17.39 -0.75 20.16
C SER A 297 -18.62 -1.62 20.00
N PRO A 298 -19.04 -1.99 18.77
CA PRO A 298 -20.10 -2.98 18.60
C PRO A 298 -19.66 -4.32 19.20
N ALA A 299 -20.62 -5.08 19.72
CA ALA A 299 -20.36 -6.41 20.23
C ALA A 299 -19.54 -7.23 19.22
N ARG A 300 -18.46 -7.85 19.69
CA ARG A 300 -17.63 -8.71 18.85
C ARG A 300 -18.43 -9.96 18.47
N ARG A 301 -19.07 -9.94 17.32
CA ARG A 301 -19.68 -11.15 16.76
C ARG A 301 -18.59 -12.22 16.64
N ARG A 302 -18.81 -13.41 17.20
CA ARG A 302 -17.90 -14.55 16.98
C ARG A 302 -17.76 -14.79 15.47
N LEU A 303 -16.54 -15.07 15.04
CA LEU A 303 -16.34 -15.53 13.67
C LEU A 303 -16.95 -16.94 13.56
N PRO A 304 -17.60 -17.28 12.43
CA PRO A 304 -18.08 -18.63 12.23
C PRO A 304 -16.89 -19.61 12.24
N PRO A 305 -17.09 -20.86 12.62
CA PRO A 305 -16.08 -21.89 12.41
C PRO A 305 -15.80 -22.01 10.90
N GLY A 306 -14.58 -22.31 10.52
CA GLY A 306 -14.17 -22.45 9.12
C GLY A 306 -13.00 -23.39 9.00
N GLY A 307 -12.79 -23.90 7.80
CA GLY A 307 -11.64 -24.69 7.41
C GLY A 307 -10.76 -23.94 6.39
N GLY A 308 -9.74 -24.64 5.89
CA GLY A 308 -8.79 -24.11 4.93
C GLY A 308 -7.63 -23.35 5.58
N PRO A 309 -6.85 -22.62 4.77
CA PRO A 309 -5.70 -21.85 5.21
C PRO A 309 -5.98 -20.93 6.39
N LEU A 310 -5.03 -20.85 7.33
CA LEU A 310 -5.06 -19.85 8.38
C LEU A 310 -4.40 -18.58 7.89
N LEU A 311 -5.14 -17.48 7.98
CA LEU A 311 -4.71 -16.16 7.48
C LEU A 311 -4.55 -15.19 8.65
N ARG A 312 -3.41 -14.50 8.69
CA ARG A 312 -3.07 -13.49 9.68
C ARG A 312 -3.25 -12.10 9.11
N LEU A 313 -4.10 -11.31 9.74
CA LEU A 313 -4.31 -9.91 9.38
C LEU A 313 -3.22 -9.06 10.06
N MET A 314 -2.53 -8.25 9.27
CA MET A 314 -1.49 -7.33 9.71
C MET A 314 -1.81 -5.91 9.27
N ARG A 315 -1.46 -4.93 10.10
CA ARG A 315 -1.72 -3.51 9.82
C ARG A 315 -0.50 -2.65 10.10
N THR A 316 -0.37 -1.60 9.31
CA THR A 316 0.27 -0.36 9.74
C THR A 316 -0.84 0.64 10.10
N ASP A 317 -0.81 1.19 11.30
CA ASP A 317 -1.70 2.26 11.76
C ASP A 317 -0.95 3.08 12.83
N PRO A 318 -0.26 4.17 12.43
CA PRO A 318 0.57 4.96 13.34
C PRO A 318 -0.21 5.57 14.50
N ALA A 319 -1.45 6.00 14.26
CA ALA A 319 -2.32 6.56 15.32
C ALA A 319 -2.64 5.54 16.44
N GLU A 320 -2.50 4.24 16.14
CA GLU A 320 -2.69 3.15 17.11
C GLU A 320 -1.36 2.53 17.58
N GLY A 321 -0.23 3.06 17.12
CA GLY A 321 1.09 2.47 17.38
C GLY A 321 1.23 1.05 16.78
N ARG A 322 0.53 0.75 15.69
CA ARG A 322 0.55 -0.57 15.03
C ARG A 322 1.50 -0.55 13.84
N TYR A 323 2.51 -1.39 13.92
CA TYR A 323 3.52 -1.60 12.88
C TYR A 323 3.66 -3.11 12.59
N ASP A 324 2.51 -3.80 12.48
CA ASP A 324 2.46 -5.25 12.35
C ASP A 324 3.20 -5.72 11.11
N ILE A 325 3.01 -5.02 9.97
CA ILE A 325 3.60 -5.37 8.69
C ILE A 325 5.13 -5.30 8.77
N LEU A 326 5.68 -4.17 9.23
CA LEU A 326 7.14 -4.02 9.40
C LEU A 326 7.72 -5.09 10.34
N ASN A 327 7.08 -5.27 11.52
CA ASN A 327 7.57 -6.20 12.52
C ASN A 327 7.55 -7.66 12.04
N ALA A 328 6.49 -8.05 11.32
CA ALA A 328 6.38 -9.39 10.76
C ALA A 328 7.35 -9.61 9.60
N THR A 329 7.49 -8.63 8.70
CA THR A 329 8.42 -8.65 7.57
C THR A 329 9.87 -8.83 8.05
N ARG A 330 10.31 -7.98 8.99
CA ARG A 330 11.66 -8.07 9.55
C ARG A 330 11.91 -9.42 10.24
N LEU A 331 10.93 -9.86 11.05
CA LEU A 331 11.06 -11.17 11.72
C LEU A 331 11.16 -12.32 10.72
N ALA A 332 10.38 -12.29 9.64
CA ALA A 332 10.41 -13.31 8.60
C ALA A 332 11.75 -13.33 7.86
N ILE A 333 12.27 -12.17 7.46
CA ILE A 333 13.58 -12.04 6.80
C ILE A 333 14.69 -12.55 7.71
N CYS A 334 14.73 -12.10 8.97
CA CYS A 334 15.74 -12.52 9.94
C CYS A 334 15.70 -14.04 10.22
N ALA A 335 14.49 -14.63 10.22
CA ALA A 335 14.29 -16.05 10.51
C ALA A 335 14.52 -16.97 9.31
N SER A 336 14.55 -16.44 8.09
CA SER A 336 14.66 -17.21 6.83
C SER A 336 15.92 -18.02 6.74
N ARG A 337 15.79 -19.26 6.20
CA ARG A 337 16.85 -20.26 6.06
C ARG A 337 17.11 -20.67 4.62
N LYS A 338 16.09 -20.61 3.76
CA LYS A 338 16.13 -21.16 2.40
C LYS A 338 16.02 -20.09 1.35
N ARG A 339 14.93 -19.32 1.38
CA ARG A 339 14.60 -18.35 0.32
C ARG A 339 13.85 -17.13 0.85
N ILE A 340 14.09 -15.98 0.22
CA ILE A 340 13.30 -14.76 0.34
C ILE A 340 13.04 -14.24 -1.06
N TRP A 341 11.79 -14.23 -1.48
CA TRP A 341 11.35 -13.70 -2.77
C TRP A 341 10.43 -12.52 -2.55
N ILE A 342 10.73 -11.40 -3.19
CA ILE A 342 10.03 -10.15 -3.02
C ILE A 342 9.68 -9.60 -4.40
N GLU A 343 8.46 -9.10 -4.55
CA GLU A 343 8.07 -8.22 -5.63
C GLU A 343 7.37 -7.00 -5.05
N ASN A 344 7.87 -5.81 -5.37
CA ASN A 344 7.38 -4.56 -4.79
C ASN A 344 7.65 -3.37 -5.72
N PRO A 345 6.71 -2.41 -5.87
CA PRO A 345 6.90 -1.26 -6.76
C PRO A 345 7.89 -0.24 -6.21
N TYR A 346 7.91 -0.07 -4.87
CA TYR A 346 8.69 0.95 -4.19
C TYR A 346 9.43 0.34 -3.02
N PHE A 347 10.74 0.29 -3.15
CA PHE A 347 11.60 -0.26 -2.12
C PHE A 347 12.67 0.78 -1.73
N ALA A 348 12.36 1.56 -0.71
CA ALA A 348 13.21 2.59 -0.14
C ALA A 348 13.17 2.54 1.39
N ASN A 349 13.49 1.36 1.96
CA ASN A 349 13.59 1.17 3.41
C ASN A 349 14.88 0.44 3.77
N ASP A 350 15.82 1.17 4.35
CA ASP A 350 17.14 0.68 4.73
C ASP A 350 17.10 -0.48 5.72
N GLU A 351 16.12 -0.48 6.66
CA GLU A 351 16.03 -1.57 7.65
C GLU A 351 15.76 -2.91 6.98
N ILE A 352 14.87 -2.90 5.99
CA ILE A 352 14.56 -4.12 5.24
C ILE A 352 15.72 -4.50 4.31
N ALA A 353 16.36 -3.53 3.67
CA ALA A 353 17.52 -3.79 2.82
C ALA A 353 18.68 -4.40 3.62
N ASP A 354 19.00 -3.86 4.79
CA ASP A 354 20.02 -4.40 5.70
C ASP A 354 19.69 -5.82 6.19
N ASP A 355 18.42 -6.06 6.56
CA ASP A 355 17.95 -7.40 6.98
C ASP A 355 18.12 -8.42 5.82
N LEU A 356 17.86 -8.02 4.56
CA LEU A 356 18.07 -8.87 3.37
C LEU A 356 19.55 -9.14 3.10
N VAL A 357 20.42 -8.13 3.23
CA VAL A 357 21.86 -8.29 3.12
C VAL A 357 22.37 -9.28 4.17
N ALA A 358 21.91 -9.16 5.41
CA ALA A 358 22.25 -10.10 6.48
C ALA A 358 21.75 -11.54 6.16
N ALA A 359 20.54 -11.67 5.58
CA ALA A 359 20.01 -12.97 5.15
C ALA A 359 20.84 -13.59 4.01
N ALA A 360 21.23 -12.82 3.00
CA ALA A 360 22.07 -13.28 1.90
C ALA A 360 23.45 -13.75 2.39
N ARG A 361 24.06 -13.03 3.34
CA ARG A 361 25.33 -13.44 3.98
C ARG A 361 25.22 -14.77 4.73
N ARG A 362 24.02 -15.16 5.19
CA ARG A 362 23.73 -16.47 5.78
C ARG A 362 23.53 -17.59 4.74
N GLY A 363 23.56 -17.27 3.44
CA GLY A 363 23.35 -18.22 2.34
C GLY A 363 21.88 -18.38 1.91
N VAL A 364 20.98 -17.49 2.33
CA VAL A 364 19.57 -17.52 1.89
C VAL A 364 19.48 -17.06 0.42
N ASP A 365 18.69 -17.76 -0.42
CA ASP A 365 18.41 -17.34 -1.81
C ASP A 365 17.47 -16.13 -1.82
N VAL A 366 18.04 -14.93 -1.88
CA VAL A 366 17.29 -13.68 -1.90
C VAL A 366 17.11 -13.20 -3.34
N ARG A 367 15.85 -12.96 -3.74
CA ARG A 367 15.49 -12.40 -5.04
C ARG A 367 14.50 -11.27 -4.88
N VAL A 368 14.74 -10.15 -5.54
CA VAL A 368 13.90 -8.97 -5.52
C VAL A 368 13.52 -8.58 -6.94
N ILE A 369 12.22 -8.41 -7.20
CA ILE A 369 11.69 -7.87 -8.46
C ILE A 369 11.23 -6.44 -8.20
N LEU A 370 11.71 -5.51 -9.02
CA LEU A 370 11.33 -4.11 -9.05
C LEU A 370 10.80 -3.75 -10.44
N PRO A 371 10.00 -2.69 -10.63
CA PRO A 371 9.60 -2.24 -11.94
C PRO A 371 10.80 -1.76 -12.76
N SER A 372 10.70 -1.86 -14.08
CA SER A 372 11.69 -1.25 -14.99
C SER A 372 11.66 0.27 -14.91
N ARG A 373 10.48 0.82 -14.66
CA ARG A 373 10.19 2.21 -14.40
C ARG A 373 8.89 2.27 -13.61
N SER A 374 8.88 3.03 -12.54
CA SER A 374 7.66 3.33 -11.81
C SER A 374 7.00 4.60 -12.36
N ASP A 375 5.85 4.92 -11.83
CA ASP A 375 5.10 6.15 -12.07
C ASP A 375 5.70 7.37 -11.32
N SER A 376 6.71 7.16 -10.48
CA SER A 376 7.37 8.20 -9.67
C SER A 376 8.90 8.18 -9.84
N GLY A 377 9.45 9.27 -10.41
CA GLY A 377 10.90 9.38 -10.58
C GLY A 377 11.69 9.40 -9.26
N ILE A 378 11.08 9.85 -8.17
CA ILE A 378 11.70 9.82 -6.83
C ILE A 378 11.74 8.38 -6.31
N MET A 379 10.66 7.62 -6.49
CA MET A 379 10.64 6.22 -6.09
C MET A 379 11.54 5.36 -6.98
N ASP A 380 11.72 5.71 -8.26
CA ASP A 380 12.73 5.07 -9.11
C ASP A 380 14.14 5.30 -8.57
N ALA A 381 14.47 6.51 -8.10
CA ALA A 381 15.77 6.79 -7.47
C ALA A 381 15.98 5.94 -6.19
N GLY A 382 14.96 5.84 -5.33
CA GLY A 382 14.98 4.96 -4.16
C GLY A 382 15.15 3.48 -4.53
N ASN A 383 14.39 2.99 -5.52
CA ASN A 383 14.54 1.64 -6.06
C ASN A 383 15.96 1.37 -6.57
N HIS A 384 16.56 2.33 -7.27
CA HIS A 384 17.93 2.22 -7.79
C HIS A 384 18.98 2.20 -6.68
N ALA A 385 18.82 3.04 -5.63
CA ALA A 385 19.71 3.04 -4.47
C ALA A 385 19.67 1.69 -3.74
N THR A 386 18.48 1.20 -3.44
CA THR A 386 18.27 -0.11 -2.83
C THR A 386 18.82 -1.23 -3.71
N ALA A 387 18.56 -1.20 -5.03
CA ALA A 387 19.09 -2.20 -5.96
C ALA A 387 20.62 -2.25 -5.94
N ARG A 388 21.33 -1.10 -5.92
CA ARG A 388 22.81 -1.05 -5.78
C ARG A 388 23.27 -1.71 -4.50
N GLN A 389 22.67 -1.37 -3.36
CA GLN A 389 23.01 -1.95 -2.05
C GLN A 389 22.84 -3.47 -2.05
N LEU A 390 21.71 -3.96 -2.54
CA LEU A 390 21.40 -5.39 -2.58
C LEU A 390 22.32 -6.14 -3.54
N MET A 391 22.58 -5.61 -4.74
CA MET A 391 23.51 -6.22 -5.71
C MET A 391 24.93 -6.26 -5.21
N ALA A 392 25.41 -5.24 -4.49
CA ALA A 392 26.72 -5.23 -3.87
C ALA A 392 26.89 -6.36 -2.83
N ALA A 393 25.79 -6.82 -2.25
CA ALA A 393 25.77 -8.00 -1.35
C ALA A 393 25.52 -9.34 -2.08
N GLY A 394 25.53 -9.36 -3.42
CA GLY A 394 25.31 -10.56 -4.23
C GLY A 394 23.87 -11.00 -4.36
N ILE A 395 22.91 -10.18 -3.95
CA ILE A 395 21.47 -10.44 -4.08
C ILE A 395 21.03 -10.27 -5.54
N ARG A 396 20.18 -11.19 -6.01
CA ARG A 396 19.60 -11.11 -7.35
C ARG A 396 18.48 -10.10 -7.40
N VAL A 397 18.74 -8.91 -7.96
CA VAL A 397 17.73 -7.89 -8.24
C VAL A 397 17.32 -7.98 -9.71
N LEU A 398 16.03 -8.06 -9.95
CA LEU A 398 15.43 -8.24 -11.26
C LEU A 398 14.52 -7.06 -11.61
N ARG A 399 14.44 -6.74 -12.91
CA ARG A 399 13.56 -5.71 -13.46
C ARG A 399 12.39 -6.35 -14.18
N TYR A 400 11.18 -6.09 -13.71
CA TYR A 400 9.97 -6.41 -14.45
C TYR A 400 9.82 -5.47 -15.68
N PRO A 401 9.40 -5.94 -16.85
CA PRO A 401 9.48 -5.15 -18.09
C PRO A 401 8.59 -3.89 -18.14
N ARG A 402 7.57 -3.79 -17.27
CA ARG A 402 6.69 -2.63 -17.14
C ARG A 402 6.55 -2.23 -15.67
N MET A 403 5.63 -1.30 -15.35
CA MET A 403 5.27 -1.03 -13.96
C MET A 403 4.72 -2.31 -13.34
N THR A 404 5.41 -2.84 -12.31
CA THR A 404 4.82 -3.78 -11.37
C THR A 404 4.42 -3.02 -10.11
N HIS A 405 3.14 -3.03 -9.79
CA HIS A 405 2.60 -2.41 -8.59
C HIS A 405 2.23 -3.46 -7.53
N LEU A 406 2.68 -4.69 -7.72
CA LEU A 406 2.43 -5.85 -6.89
C LEU A 406 3.20 -5.75 -5.57
N LYS A 407 2.60 -6.13 -4.45
CA LYS A 407 3.21 -6.18 -3.12
C LYS A 407 3.02 -7.57 -2.54
N ALA A 408 4.03 -8.42 -2.73
CA ALA A 408 4.07 -9.76 -2.18
C ALA A 408 5.48 -10.18 -1.75
N MET A 409 5.53 -11.05 -0.77
CA MET A 409 6.78 -11.65 -0.30
C MET A 409 6.56 -13.10 0.13
N ILE A 410 7.53 -13.95 -0.17
CA ILE A 410 7.66 -15.30 0.37
C ILE A 410 8.97 -15.37 1.17
N CYS A 411 8.89 -15.83 2.41
CA CYS A 411 10.02 -16.16 3.28
C CYS A 411 9.89 -17.63 3.68
N ASP A 412 10.72 -18.51 3.13
CA ASP A 412 10.63 -19.98 3.31
C ASP A 412 9.20 -20.50 3.04
N ASP A 413 8.51 -20.93 4.10
CA ASP A 413 7.15 -21.47 4.07
C ASP A 413 6.11 -20.48 4.62
N TRP A 414 6.37 -19.19 4.57
CA TRP A 414 5.48 -18.11 4.96
C TRP A 414 5.38 -17.07 3.86
N ALA A 415 4.19 -16.53 3.65
CA ALA A 415 3.94 -15.53 2.63
C ALA A 415 3.10 -14.37 3.15
N THR A 416 3.32 -13.17 2.60
CA THR A 416 2.49 -11.98 2.84
C THR A 416 2.20 -11.23 1.56
N PHE A 417 1.03 -10.61 1.52
CA PHE A 417 0.53 -9.81 0.40
C PHE A 417 -0.48 -8.77 0.89
N GLY A 418 -0.63 -7.67 0.16
CA GLY A 418 -1.59 -6.62 0.53
C GLY A 418 -1.30 -5.29 -0.11
N SER A 419 -1.48 -4.20 0.66
CA SER A 419 -1.35 -2.85 0.16
C SER A 419 0.02 -2.20 0.43
N ALA A 420 0.83 -2.75 1.34
CA ALA A 420 2.05 -2.11 1.84
C ALA A 420 3.23 -2.24 0.89
N ASN A 421 3.82 -1.10 0.51
CA ASN A 421 5.13 -1.04 -0.11
C ASN A 421 6.26 -1.30 0.91
N LEU A 422 7.47 -1.48 0.41
CA LEU A 422 8.69 -1.58 1.22
C LEU A 422 9.42 -0.23 1.32
N ASP A 423 8.64 0.81 1.60
CA ASP A 423 9.11 2.17 1.88
C ASP A 423 8.73 2.59 3.30
N THR A 424 9.33 3.67 3.78
CA THR A 424 9.07 4.20 5.12
C THR A 424 7.64 4.70 5.25
N LEU A 425 7.04 5.25 4.20
CA LEU A 425 5.65 5.71 4.22
C LEU A 425 4.69 4.57 4.54
N SER A 426 4.77 3.46 3.79
CA SER A 426 3.88 2.32 3.98
C SER A 426 4.15 1.57 5.29
N LEU A 427 5.41 1.42 5.66
CA LEU A 427 5.78 0.62 6.82
C LEU A 427 5.59 1.35 8.16
N ARG A 428 5.59 2.73 8.16
CA ARG A 428 5.60 3.51 9.40
C ARG A 428 4.63 4.68 9.47
N ILE A 429 4.14 5.18 8.33
CA ILE A 429 3.41 6.46 8.26
C ILE A 429 1.97 6.25 7.81
N ASN A 430 1.76 5.62 6.67
CA ASN A 430 0.43 5.40 6.11
C ASN A 430 -0.33 4.28 6.83
N ARG A 431 -1.63 4.23 6.61
CA ARG A 431 -2.45 3.07 7.00
C ARG A 431 -2.41 2.03 5.90
N GLU A 432 -2.04 0.81 6.27
CA GLU A 432 -1.87 -0.31 5.37
C GLU A 432 -2.54 -1.57 5.91
N LEU A 433 -2.88 -2.49 5.01
CA LEU A 433 -3.51 -3.75 5.33
C LEU A 433 -2.91 -4.89 4.51
N ASN A 434 -2.31 -5.85 5.19
CA ASN A 434 -1.79 -7.08 4.58
C ASN A 434 -2.42 -8.33 5.22
N LEU A 435 -2.48 -9.39 4.46
CA LEU A 435 -2.64 -10.75 4.96
C LEU A 435 -1.31 -11.51 4.87
N ALA A 436 -1.15 -12.47 5.78
CA ALA A 436 -0.06 -13.43 5.72
C ALA A 436 -0.55 -14.83 6.05
N SER A 437 0.17 -15.85 5.59
CA SER A 437 -0.15 -17.24 5.85
C SER A 437 1.10 -18.12 5.80
N ASN A 438 1.10 -19.15 6.63
CA ASN A 438 2.06 -20.26 6.58
C ASN A 438 1.44 -21.52 5.91
N SER A 439 0.25 -21.40 5.33
CA SER A 439 -0.34 -22.51 4.61
C SER A 439 0.41 -22.81 3.31
N PRO A 440 0.85 -24.06 3.08
CA PRO A 440 1.49 -24.44 1.83
C PRO A 440 0.63 -24.16 0.58
N GLU A 441 -0.68 -24.16 0.71
CA GLU A 441 -1.62 -23.82 -0.36
C GLU A 441 -1.43 -22.35 -0.79
N VAL A 442 -1.43 -21.42 0.18
CA VAL A 442 -1.28 -19.99 -0.09
C VAL A 442 0.12 -19.68 -0.61
N VAL A 443 1.16 -20.26 -0.01
CA VAL A 443 2.54 -20.07 -0.47
C VAL A 443 2.70 -20.55 -1.91
N ARG A 444 2.18 -21.75 -2.25
CA ARG A 444 2.23 -22.27 -3.63
C ARG A 444 1.37 -21.47 -4.61
N GLU A 445 0.25 -20.90 -4.17
CA GLU A 445 -0.57 -20.02 -5.04
C GLU A 445 0.26 -18.81 -5.49
N LEU A 446 0.90 -18.09 -4.55
CA LEU A 446 1.76 -16.95 -4.88
C LEU A 446 3.00 -17.37 -5.70
N GLU A 447 3.63 -18.47 -5.33
CA GLU A 447 4.80 -18.99 -6.06
C GLU A 447 4.45 -19.27 -7.54
N ARG A 448 3.37 -19.98 -7.78
CA ARG A 448 2.98 -20.40 -9.13
C ARG A 448 2.35 -19.29 -9.97
N ARG A 449 1.58 -18.40 -9.34
CA ARG A 449 0.82 -17.36 -10.03
C ARG A 449 1.60 -16.08 -10.24
N ILE A 450 2.61 -15.83 -9.40
CA ILE A 450 3.37 -14.58 -9.37
C ILE A 450 4.86 -14.87 -9.58
N PHE A 451 5.57 -15.33 -8.57
CA PHE A 451 7.02 -15.34 -8.57
C PHE A 451 7.65 -16.15 -9.70
N LEU A 452 7.18 -17.38 -9.98
CA LEU A 452 7.77 -18.20 -11.04
C LEU A 452 7.51 -17.63 -12.46
N PRO A 453 6.32 -17.13 -12.82
CA PRO A 453 6.11 -16.42 -14.07
C PRO A 453 6.95 -15.14 -14.17
N ASP A 454 7.04 -14.36 -13.09
CA ASP A 454 7.64 -13.04 -13.13
C ASP A 454 9.17 -13.11 -13.11
N PHE A 455 9.76 -14.11 -12.48
CA PHE A 455 11.18 -14.41 -12.67
C PHE A 455 11.54 -14.72 -14.13
N ARG A 456 10.65 -15.38 -14.88
CA ARG A 456 10.87 -15.66 -16.32
C ARG A 456 10.70 -14.43 -17.20
N ARG A 457 9.83 -13.50 -16.81
CA ARG A 457 9.56 -12.26 -17.55
C ARG A 457 10.58 -11.17 -17.25
N SER A 458 11.16 -11.20 -16.05
CA SER A 458 12.09 -10.19 -15.56
C SER A 458 13.50 -10.45 -16.07
N ARG A 459 14.29 -9.39 -16.17
CA ARG A 459 15.71 -9.44 -16.50
C ARG A 459 16.57 -8.93 -15.33
N PRO A 460 17.83 -9.35 -15.20
CA PRO A 460 18.71 -8.83 -14.17
C PRO A 460 18.84 -7.30 -14.26
N PHE A 461 18.84 -6.64 -13.13
CA PHE A 461 19.23 -5.25 -13.00
C PHE A 461 20.73 -5.13 -13.31
N ARG A 462 21.14 -4.08 -14.04
CA ARG A 462 22.56 -3.84 -14.36
C ARG A 462 23.08 -2.69 -13.51
N PRO A 463 24.33 -2.77 -12.98
CA PRO A 463 24.91 -1.67 -12.20
C PRO A 463 24.88 -0.33 -12.93
N SER A 464 25.18 -0.30 -14.24
CA SER A 464 25.12 0.91 -15.07
C SER A 464 23.73 1.56 -15.18
N GLU A 465 22.66 0.83 -14.86
CA GLU A 465 21.29 1.35 -14.89
C GLU A 465 20.93 2.10 -13.60
N THR A 466 21.78 2.00 -12.58
CA THR A 466 21.63 2.68 -11.29
C THR A 466 22.53 3.94 -11.16
N ASP A 467 23.42 4.17 -12.13
CA ASP A 467 24.36 5.29 -12.12
C ASP A 467 23.75 6.53 -12.80
N GLY A 468 23.25 7.47 -12.02
CA GLY A 468 22.74 8.76 -12.51
C GLY A 468 23.14 9.91 -11.60
N THR A 469 23.65 11.01 -12.20
CA THR A 469 24.13 12.19 -11.46
C THR A 469 23.04 12.97 -10.70
N PHE A 470 21.75 12.72 -10.97
CA PHE A 470 20.63 13.29 -10.22
C PHE A 470 20.24 12.48 -8.97
N ASN A 471 20.89 11.34 -8.73
CA ASN A 471 20.44 10.36 -7.74
C ASN A 471 20.72 10.79 -6.29
N SER A 472 21.77 11.56 -5.98
CA SER A 472 22.13 11.83 -4.57
C SER A 472 21.09 12.68 -3.82
N LEU A 473 20.48 13.67 -4.47
CA LEU A 473 19.41 14.47 -3.86
C LEU A 473 18.09 13.69 -3.81
N ALA A 474 17.75 13.01 -4.90
CA ALA A 474 16.56 12.18 -4.98
C ALA A 474 16.65 10.96 -4.05
N GLU A 475 17.83 10.35 -3.88
CA GLU A 475 18.11 9.31 -2.89
C GLU A 475 17.92 9.82 -1.47
N SER A 476 18.49 11.00 -1.14
CA SER A 476 18.30 11.61 0.18
C SER A 476 16.83 11.93 0.47
N ILE A 477 16.04 12.21 -0.55
CA ILE A 477 14.60 12.45 -0.43
C ILE A 477 13.85 11.11 -0.29
N ALA A 478 14.21 10.12 -1.11
CA ALA A 478 13.59 8.78 -1.05
C ALA A 478 13.85 8.05 0.28
N ASP A 479 15.02 8.23 0.87
CA ASP A 479 15.39 7.70 2.21
C ASP A 479 14.51 8.29 3.34
N HIS A 480 13.86 9.44 3.08
CA HIS A 480 12.98 10.11 4.03
C HIS A 480 11.48 9.88 3.74
N LEU A 481 11.17 9.16 2.64
CA LEU A 481 9.85 8.68 2.26
C LEU A 481 9.63 7.23 2.71
#